data_cbab6f01de23aadd30f33a65a529d40a
#
_entry.id   cbab6f01de23aadd30f33a65a529d40a
#
_cell.length_a   1.000
_cell.length_b   1.000
_cell.length_c   1.000
_cell.angle_alpha   90.00
_cell.angle_beta   90.00
_cell.angle_gamma   90.00
#
_symmetry.space_group_name_H-M   'P 1'
#
loop_
_entity.id
_entity.type
_entity.pdbx_description
1 polymer ?
#
loop_
_entity_poly.entity_id
_entity_poly.type
_entity_poly.pdbx_seq_one_letter_code
_entity_poly.pdbx_strand_id
1 'polypeptide(L)'
;YVDIHSIDQLNANKEKFGGEIIGIDAGAGIMHATDMAIEKYNLDYKLLESSGPAMTAVLKRAVDEHQWIVVTGWTPHWMFTRFKLKFLEDPKGIFGKAETITAIARKGFGEQHPFVAKLIENIHLSTEEISSLLDDVSQNEYNEKEGAEKWVKEHQELVDSWIPRK
;
A
#
# COMPACT_ATOMS: atom_id res chain seq x y z
N TYR A 1 3.19 -2.30 -19.92
CA TYR A 1 3.56 -1.40 -21.03
C TYR A 1 4.59 -0.33 -20.64
N VAL A 2 4.78 -0.08 -19.35
CA VAL A 2 5.85 0.82 -18.85
C VAL A 2 7.15 0.03 -18.76
N ASP A 3 8.16 0.43 -19.53
CA ASP A 3 9.42 -0.30 -19.65
C ASP A 3 10.59 0.43 -18.95
N ILE A 4 10.43 0.69 -17.66
CA ILE A 4 11.52 1.10 -16.76
C ILE A 4 11.47 0.25 -15.50
N HIS A 5 12.60 0.08 -14.82
CA HIS A 5 12.72 -0.78 -13.66
C HIS A 5 13.29 -0.08 -12.43
N SER A 6 13.87 1.11 -12.59
CA SER A 6 14.56 1.83 -11.51
C SER A 6 14.23 3.33 -11.54
N ILE A 7 14.28 3.97 -10.37
CA ILE A 7 14.00 5.40 -10.18
C ILE A 7 14.94 6.27 -11.02
N ASP A 8 16.19 5.89 -11.18
CA ASP A 8 17.18 6.64 -11.96
C ASP A 8 16.88 6.69 -13.48
N GLN A 9 15.98 5.84 -13.97
CA GLN A 9 15.52 5.85 -15.36
C GLN A 9 14.38 6.86 -15.63
N LEU A 10 13.82 7.48 -14.58
CA LEU A 10 12.68 8.39 -14.71
C LEU A 10 13.02 9.59 -15.60
N ASN A 11 14.16 10.27 -15.39
CA ASN A 11 14.53 11.45 -16.17
C ASN A 11 14.60 11.19 -17.68
N ALA A 12 15.14 10.04 -18.07
CA ALA A 12 15.23 9.65 -19.49
C ALA A 12 13.84 9.41 -20.14
N ASN A 13 12.81 9.24 -19.34
CA ASN A 13 11.44 8.98 -19.78
C ASN A 13 10.45 10.07 -19.32
N LYS A 14 10.95 11.23 -18.89
CA LYS A 14 10.15 12.31 -18.31
C LYS A 14 8.92 12.68 -19.15
N GLU A 15 9.09 12.82 -20.45
CA GLU A 15 7.99 13.22 -21.35
C GLU A 15 6.84 12.21 -21.35
N LYS A 16 7.15 10.90 -21.25
CA LYS A 16 6.14 9.84 -21.20
C LYS A 16 5.31 9.88 -19.92
N PHE A 17 5.92 10.30 -18.81
CA PHE A 17 5.27 10.46 -17.50
C PHE A 17 4.70 11.86 -17.26
N GLY A 18 4.85 12.78 -18.22
CA GLY A 18 4.44 14.18 -18.05
C GLY A 18 5.29 14.97 -17.03
N GLY A 19 6.41 14.41 -16.55
CA GLY A 19 7.26 15.04 -15.54
C GLY A 19 6.60 15.16 -14.15
N GLU A 20 5.61 14.31 -13.85
CA GLU A 20 4.84 14.37 -12.62
C GLU A 20 4.86 13.02 -11.88
N ILE A 21 4.88 13.09 -10.55
CA ILE A 21 4.67 11.96 -9.63
C ILE A 21 3.38 12.27 -8.88
N ILE A 22 2.39 11.40 -8.99
CA ILE A 22 1.11 11.61 -8.31
C ILE A 22 1.21 11.06 -6.89
N GLY A 23 1.11 11.94 -5.93
CA GLY A 23 1.19 11.63 -4.51
C GLY A 23 -0.17 11.57 -3.82
N ILE A 24 -0.10 11.53 -2.51
CA ILE A 24 -1.25 11.52 -1.60
C ILE A 24 -1.22 12.78 -0.71
N ASP A 25 -1.75 12.68 0.50
CA ASP A 25 -1.78 13.78 1.46
C ASP A 25 -0.35 14.23 1.83
N ALA A 26 -0.08 15.53 1.80
CA ALA A 26 1.24 16.14 2.01
C ALA A 26 1.94 15.69 3.30
N GLY A 27 1.18 15.41 4.36
CA GLY A 27 1.72 14.97 5.66
C GLY A 27 2.12 13.49 5.71
N ALA A 28 1.90 12.72 4.66
CA ALA A 28 2.25 11.30 4.66
C ALA A 28 3.76 11.07 4.55
N GLY A 29 4.30 10.10 5.28
CA GLY A 29 5.72 9.79 5.27
C GLY A 29 6.28 9.45 3.88
N ILE A 30 5.48 8.79 3.03
CA ILE A 30 5.88 8.49 1.65
C ILE A 30 6.04 9.75 0.79
N MET A 31 5.30 10.82 1.06
CA MET A 31 5.46 12.10 0.36
C MET A 31 6.83 12.71 0.68
N HIS A 32 7.21 12.73 1.96
CA HIS A 32 8.53 13.20 2.36
C HIS A 32 9.66 12.34 1.77
N ALA A 33 9.50 11.00 1.75
CA ALA A 33 10.47 10.11 1.10
C ALA A 33 10.56 10.37 -0.40
N THR A 34 9.44 10.69 -1.07
CA THR A 34 9.41 11.01 -2.49
C THR A 34 10.10 12.34 -2.79
N ASP A 35 9.91 13.36 -1.97
CA ASP A 35 10.65 14.64 -2.08
C ASP A 35 12.16 14.41 -1.95
N MET A 36 12.57 13.61 -0.95
CA MET A 36 13.97 13.23 -0.81
C MET A 36 14.49 12.44 -2.02
N ALA A 37 13.67 11.57 -2.61
CA ALA A 37 14.05 10.83 -3.81
C ALA A 37 14.23 11.78 -5.00
N ILE A 38 13.32 12.72 -5.21
CA ILE A 38 13.44 13.75 -6.25
C ILE A 38 14.78 14.49 -6.11
N GLU A 39 15.13 14.93 -4.90
CA GLU A 39 16.41 15.61 -4.63
C GLU A 39 17.61 14.69 -4.88
N LYS A 40 17.62 13.49 -4.26
CA LYS A 40 18.79 12.59 -4.26
C LYS A 40 19.05 11.96 -5.63
N TYR A 41 18.01 11.67 -6.40
CA TYR A 41 18.12 11.17 -7.78
C TYR A 41 18.22 12.30 -8.82
N ASN A 42 18.14 13.56 -8.36
CA ASN A 42 18.15 14.76 -9.22
C ASN A 42 17.07 14.64 -10.32
N LEU A 43 15.85 14.26 -9.91
CA LEU A 43 14.74 14.09 -10.83
C LEU A 43 14.17 15.44 -11.25
N ASP A 44 13.98 15.62 -12.55
CA ASP A 44 13.25 16.77 -13.10
C ASP A 44 11.75 16.46 -13.14
N TYR A 45 11.19 16.21 -11.96
CA TYR A 45 9.79 15.83 -11.72
C TYR A 45 9.16 16.72 -10.66
N LYS A 46 7.85 16.89 -10.78
CA LYS A 46 7.03 17.57 -9.78
C LYS A 46 6.20 16.55 -9.00
N LEU A 47 6.31 16.56 -7.68
CA LEU A 47 5.41 15.80 -6.83
C LEU A 47 4.08 16.55 -6.69
N LEU A 48 2.99 15.92 -7.09
CA LEU A 48 1.65 16.48 -6.97
C LEU A 48 0.97 15.93 -5.72
N GLU A 49 0.64 16.83 -4.80
CA GLU A 49 -0.14 16.51 -3.62
C GLU A 49 -1.60 16.24 -3.98
N SER A 50 -2.19 15.21 -3.38
CA SER A 50 -3.61 14.89 -3.56
C SER A 50 -4.17 14.20 -2.30
N SER A 51 -5.04 13.23 -2.47
CA SER A 51 -5.47 12.29 -1.43
C SER A 51 -5.34 10.85 -1.95
N GLY A 52 -5.33 9.87 -1.07
CA GLY A 52 -5.28 8.47 -1.48
C GLY A 52 -6.35 8.12 -2.53
N PRO A 53 -7.64 8.44 -2.31
CA PRO A 53 -8.70 8.22 -3.31
C PRO A 53 -8.47 8.98 -4.63
N ALA A 54 -7.98 10.22 -4.59
CA ALA A 54 -7.73 11.00 -5.80
C ALA A 54 -6.55 10.41 -6.60
N MET A 55 -5.46 10.04 -5.94
CA MET A 55 -4.32 9.38 -6.58
C MET A 55 -4.75 8.08 -7.28
N THR A 56 -5.53 7.22 -6.60
CA THR A 56 -5.99 5.96 -7.19
C THR A 56 -6.99 6.15 -8.32
N ALA A 57 -7.79 7.21 -8.33
CA ALA A 57 -8.66 7.56 -9.46
C ALA A 57 -7.84 7.98 -10.70
N VAL A 58 -6.79 8.78 -10.51
CA VAL A 58 -5.87 9.17 -11.60
C VAL A 58 -5.12 7.95 -12.11
N LEU A 59 -4.63 7.08 -11.22
CA LEU A 59 -3.98 5.82 -11.57
C LEU A 59 -4.90 4.95 -12.44
N LYS A 60 -6.16 4.75 -11.99
CA LYS A 60 -7.14 3.95 -12.73
C LYS A 60 -7.31 4.49 -14.16
N ARG A 61 -7.53 5.79 -14.31
CA ARG A 61 -7.69 6.41 -15.62
C ARG A 61 -6.46 6.18 -16.51
N ALA A 62 -5.27 6.40 -15.97
CA ALA A 62 -4.03 6.21 -16.73
C ALA A 62 -3.85 4.74 -17.18
N VAL A 63 -4.21 3.77 -16.33
CA VAL A 63 -4.18 2.35 -16.67
C VAL A 63 -5.20 2.03 -17.78
N ASP A 64 -6.42 2.50 -17.66
CA ASP A 64 -7.50 2.29 -18.65
C ASP A 64 -7.11 2.87 -20.04
N GLU A 65 -6.43 4.03 -20.04
CA GLU A 65 -5.97 4.72 -21.24
C GLU A 65 -4.58 4.27 -21.72
N HIS A 66 -3.94 3.32 -21.05
CA HIS A 66 -2.56 2.85 -21.32
C HIS A 66 -1.52 3.98 -21.30
N GLN A 67 -1.74 4.99 -20.49
CA GLN A 67 -0.81 6.09 -20.26
C GLN A 67 0.26 5.71 -19.24
N TRP A 68 1.46 6.23 -19.43
CA TRP A 68 2.53 6.09 -18.48
C TRP A 68 2.23 6.97 -17.25
N ILE A 69 2.32 6.40 -16.08
CA ILE A 69 2.11 7.10 -14.81
C ILE A 69 3.09 6.60 -13.75
N VAL A 70 3.54 7.48 -12.90
CA VAL A 70 4.24 7.15 -11.66
C VAL A 70 3.47 7.75 -10.48
N VAL A 71 3.22 6.92 -9.49
CA VAL A 71 2.47 7.30 -8.27
C VAL A 71 3.26 6.88 -7.03
N THR A 72 2.97 7.51 -5.90
CA THR A 72 3.43 6.97 -4.62
C THR A 72 2.68 5.68 -4.31
N GLY A 73 3.38 4.65 -3.83
CA GLY A 73 2.78 3.35 -3.58
C GLY A 73 3.45 2.59 -2.45
N TRP A 74 2.68 1.78 -1.77
CA TRP A 74 3.14 0.92 -0.68
C TRP A 74 2.37 -0.41 -0.67
N THR A 75 2.94 -1.42 -0.06
CA THR A 75 2.25 -2.69 0.20
C THR A 75 2.13 -2.90 1.72
N PRO A 76 1.03 -3.51 2.19
CA PRO A 76 -0.14 -3.97 1.41
C PRO A 76 -1.07 -2.83 0.97
N HIS A 77 -1.62 -2.90 -0.23
CA HIS A 77 -2.63 -1.97 -0.76
C HIS A 77 -3.44 -2.65 -1.87
N TRP A 78 -4.75 -2.43 -1.90
CA TRP A 78 -5.67 -3.03 -2.87
C TRP A 78 -5.35 -2.69 -4.34
N MET A 79 -4.67 -1.57 -4.61
CA MET A 79 -4.32 -1.18 -5.98
C MET A 79 -3.44 -2.21 -6.70
N PHE A 80 -2.62 -2.98 -5.95
CA PHE A 80 -1.78 -4.05 -6.52
C PHE A 80 -2.57 -5.33 -6.84
N THR A 81 -3.76 -5.48 -6.25
CA THR A 81 -4.70 -6.54 -6.60
C THR A 81 -5.44 -6.21 -7.90
N ARG A 82 -5.84 -4.95 -8.07
CA ARG A 82 -6.66 -4.50 -9.21
C ARG A 82 -5.86 -4.13 -10.44
N PHE A 83 -4.67 -3.58 -10.28
CA PHE A 83 -3.85 -3.09 -11.36
C PHE A 83 -2.52 -3.83 -11.42
N LYS A 84 -2.05 -4.10 -12.64
CA LYS A 84 -0.72 -4.69 -12.87
C LYS A 84 0.35 -3.60 -12.68
N LEU A 85 0.71 -3.35 -11.44
CA LEU A 85 1.72 -2.37 -11.04
C LEU A 85 3.06 -3.05 -10.78
N LYS A 86 4.11 -2.24 -10.79
CA LYS A 86 5.44 -2.65 -10.33
C LYS A 86 6.08 -1.53 -9.51
N PHE A 87 6.85 -1.89 -8.51
CA PHE A 87 7.76 -0.95 -7.85
C PHE A 87 8.97 -0.69 -8.73
N LEU A 88 9.46 0.55 -8.71
CA LEU A 88 10.78 0.87 -9.25
C LEU A 88 11.83 0.57 -8.18
N GLU A 89 12.96 0.01 -8.62
CA GLU A 89 14.11 -0.18 -7.74
C GLU A 89 14.61 1.16 -7.21
N ASP A 90 15.00 1.18 -5.95
CA ASP A 90 15.59 2.33 -5.25
C ASP A 90 17.05 2.05 -4.87
N PRO A 91 17.99 2.17 -5.81
CA PRO A 91 19.41 1.88 -5.54
C PRO A 91 20.04 2.73 -4.43
N LYS A 92 19.45 3.89 -4.12
CA LYS A 92 19.95 4.78 -3.05
C LYS A 92 19.30 4.51 -1.69
N GLY A 93 18.27 3.64 -1.62
CA GLY A 93 17.61 3.24 -0.40
C GLY A 93 16.85 4.35 0.31
N ILE A 94 16.28 5.30 -0.44
CA ILE A 94 15.56 6.47 0.09
C ILE A 94 14.25 6.07 0.77
N PHE A 95 13.56 5.05 0.21
CA PHE A 95 12.29 4.55 0.74
C PHE A 95 12.47 3.55 1.89
N GLY A 96 13.71 3.32 2.33
CA GLY A 96 14.00 2.47 3.49
C GLY A 96 13.95 0.97 3.18
N LYS A 97 13.74 0.19 4.24
CA LYS A 97 13.64 -1.28 4.16
C LYS A 97 12.20 -1.70 4.43
N ALA A 98 11.88 -2.94 4.07
CA ALA A 98 10.59 -3.53 4.43
C ALA A 98 10.35 -3.44 5.95
N GLU A 99 9.16 -2.98 6.31
CA GLU A 99 8.70 -2.84 7.69
C GLU A 99 7.66 -3.91 8.01
N THR A 100 7.43 -4.11 9.32
CA THR A 100 6.44 -5.07 9.80
C THR A 100 5.23 -4.33 10.38
N ILE A 101 4.03 -4.73 9.99
CA ILE A 101 2.80 -4.27 10.63
C ILE A 101 2.66 -5.02 11.95
N THR A 102 2.66 -4.31 13.07
CA THR A 102 2.64 -4.90 14.40
C THR A 102 1.43 -4.39 15.18
N ALA A 103 0.69 -5.29 15.80
CA ALA A 103 -0.35 -4.92 16.74
C ALA A 103 0.28 -4.38 18.03
N ILE A 104 -0.25 -3.27 18.54
CA ILE A 104 0.18 -2.68 19.82
C ILE A 104 -0.98 -2.63 20.79
N ALA A 105 -0.70 -2.90 22.06
CA ALA A 105 -1.68 -2.82 23.14
C ALA A 105 -1.11 -2.07 24.34
N ARG A 106 -1.99 -1.55 25.19
CA ARG A 106 -1.58 -0.92 26.44
C ARG A 106 -0.87 -1.91 27.37
N LYS A 107 0.01 -1.41 28.22
CA LYS A 107 0.67 -2.23 29.26
C LYS A 107 -0.36 -2.95 30.14
N GLY A 108 -0.12 -4.23 30.42
CA GLY A 108 -1.00 -5.08 31.22
C GLY A 108 -2.20 -5.67 30.46
N PHE A 109 -2.37 -5.39 29.17
CA PHE A 109 -3.49 -5.92 28.38
C PHE A 109 -3.48 -7.46 28.32
N GLY A 110 -2.33 -8.08 28.11
CA GLY A 110 -2.20 -9.52 28.02
C GLY A 110 -2.56 -10.24 29.33
N GLU A 111 -2.23 -9.63 30.48
CA GLU A 111 -2.59 -10.17 31.79
C GLU A 111 -4.10 -10.09 32.08
N GLN A 112 -4.73 -8.98 31.63
CA GLN A 112 -6.16 -8.75 31.87
C GLN A 112 -7.05 -9.52 30.87
N HIS A 113 -6.54 -9.74 29.65
CA HIS A 113 -7.29 -10.33 28.54
C HIS A 113 -6.46 -11.40 27.82
N PRO A 114 -6.00 -12.46 28.52
CA PRO A 114 -5.03 -13.42 27.95
C PRO A 114 -5.52 -14.13 26.69
N PHE A 115 -6.81 -14.45 26.61
CA PHE A 115 -7.39 -15.07 25.41
C PHE A 115 -7.33 -14.13 24.20
N VAL A 116 -7.71 -12.85 24.38
CA VAL A 116 -7.72 -11.87 23.30
C VAL A 116 -6.30 -11.52 22.89
N ALA A 117 -5.38 -11.40 23.85
CA ALA A 117 -3.96 -11.17 23.54
C ALA A 117 -3.40 -12.31 22.69
N LYS A 118 -3.71 -13.56 23.07
CA LYS A 118 -3.25 -14.73 22.31
C LYS A 118 -3.89 -14.83 20.92
N LEU A 119 -5.17 -14.46 20.79
CA LEU A 119 -5.82 -14.36 19.49
C LEU A 119 -5.08 -13.35 18.58
N ILE A 120 -4.80 -12.14 19.09
CA ILE A 120 -4.09 -11.11 18.33
C ILE A 120 -2.67 -11.57 17.96
N GLU A 121 -1.96 -12.22 18.87
CA GLU A 121 -0.64 -12.79 18.60
C GLU A 121 -0.65 -13.86 17.50
N ASN A 122 -1.73 -14.60 17.36
CA ASN A 122 -1.87 -15.65 16.36
C ASN A 122 -2.24 -15.12 14.96
N ILE A 123 -2.70 -13.85 14.86
CA ILE A 123 -3.04 -13.26 13.57
C ILE A 123 -1.76 -13.02 12.77
N HIS A 124 -1.57 -13.84 11.75
CA HIS A 124 -0.53 -13.67 10.76
C HIS A 124 -1.18 -13.64 9.38
N LEU A 125 -0.90 -12.59 8.64
CA LEU A 125 -1.38 -12.37 7.28
C LEU A 125 -0.20 -12.08 6.37
N SER A 126 -0.18 -12.70 5.22
CA SER A 126 0.72 -12.35 4.13
C SER A 126 0.34 -10.99 3.53
N THR A 127 1.25 -10.40 2.77
CA THR A 127 0.97 -9.15 2.02
C THR A 127 -0.21 -9.33 1.07
N GLU A 128 -0.31 -10.51 0.44
CA GLU A 128 -1.38 -10.88 -0.49
C GLU A 128 -2.73 -10.97 0.23
N GLU A 129 -2.79 -11.63 1.39
CA GLU A 129 -4.00 -11.76 2.19
C GLU A 129 -4.50 -10.40 2.70
N ILE A 130 -3.60 -9.54 3.18
CA ILE A 130 -3.98 -8.17 3.60
C ILE A 130 -4.46 -7.36 2.39
N SER A 131 -3.79 -7.45 1.24
CA SER A 131 -4.20 -6.73 0.03
C SER A 131 -5.56 -7.19 -0.47
N SER A 132 -5.87 -8.50 -0.39
CA SER A 132 -7.19 -9.06 -0.69
C SER A 132 -8.26 -8.56 0.27
N LEU A 133 -7.99 -8.55 1.59
CA LEU A 133 -8.89 -7.97 2.59
C LEU A 133 -9.19 -6.49 2.29
N LEU A 134 -8.14 -5.72 2.01
CA LEU A 134 -8.30 -4.31 1.68
C LEU A 134 -9.08 -4.10 0.37
N ASP A 135 -8.98 -5.03 -0.58
CA ASP A 135 -9.77 -4.96 -1.81
C ASP A 135 -11.26 -5.18 -1.53
N ASP A 136 -11.62 -6.21 -0.77
CA ASP A 136 -13.02 -6.45 -0.37
C ASP A 136 -13.61 -5.29 0.45
N VAL A 137 -12.83 -4.74 1.39
CA VAL A 137 -13.25 -3.56 2.17
C VAL A 137 -13.47 -2.35 1.25
N SER A 138 -12.56 -2.11 0.29
CA SER A 138 -12.66 -0.94 -0.61
C SER A 138 -13.78 -1.03 -1.64
N GLN A 139 -14.28 -2.22 -1.94
CA GLN A 139 -15.46 -2.40 -2.81
C GLN A 139 -16.77 -2.00 -2.12
N ASN A 140 -16.78 -1.96 -0.79
CA ASN A 140 -17.94 -1.60 0.04
C ASN A 140 -17.79 -0.18 0.59
N GLU A 141 -17.73 0.83 -0.29
CA GLU A 141 -17.42 2.24 0.01
C GLU A 141 -18.22 2.85 1.18
N TYR A 142 -19.38 2.26 1.54
CA TYR A 142 -20.26 2.74 2.60
C TYR A 142 -20.35 1.82 3.81
N ASN A 143 -19.70 0.64 3.76
CA ASN A 143 -19.75 -0.32 4.87
C ASN A 143 -18.51 -1.23 4.88
N GLU A 144 -17.41 -0.69 5.35
CA GLU A 144 -16.13 -1.40 5.53
C GLU A 144 -16.27 -2.70 6.32
N LYS A 145 -17.22 -2.74 7.26
CA LYS A 145 -17.50 -3.92 8.07
C LYS A 145 -18.03 -5.08 7.22
N GLU A 146 -18.92 -4.79 6.26
CA GLU A 146 -19.47 -5.85 5.38
C GLU A 146 -18.37 -6.45 4.50
N GLY A 147 -17.46 -5.62 3.98
CA GLY A 147 -16.29 -6.10 3.24
C GLY A 147 -15.41 -7.01 4.08
N ALA A 148 -15.11 -6.61 5.31
CA ALA A 148 -14.33 -7.43 6.24
C ALA A 148 -15.06 -8.73 6.63
N GLU A 149 -16.37 -8.70 6.88
CA GLU A 149 -17.18 -9.88 7.20
C GLU A 149 -17.25 -10.87 6.01
N LYS A 150 -17.31 -10.36 4.78
CA LYS A 150 -17.26 -11.18 3.58
C LYS A 150 -15.91 -11.91 3.52
N TRP A 151 -14.81 -11.17 3.62
CA TRP A 151 -13.46 -11.75 3.57
C TRP A 151 -13.25 -12.82 4.64
N VAL A 152 -13.68 -12.57 5.89
CA VAL A 152 -13.63 -13.54 7.00
C VAL A 152 -14.39 -14.83 6.67
N LYS A 153 -15.56 -14.74 6.05
CA LYS A 153 -16.33 -15.92 5.64
C LYS A 153 -15.64 -16.72 4.54
N GLU A 154 -15.00 -16.06 3.62
CA GLU A 154 -14.28 -16.71 2.51
C GLU A 154 -12.95 -17.34 2.97
N HIS A 155 -12.40 -16.88 4.11
CA HIS A 155 -11.13 -17.36 4.68
C HIS A 155 -11.31 -18.05 6.06
N GLN A 156 -12.42 -18.75 6.26
CA GLN A 156 -12.82 -19.29 7.56
C GLN A 156 -11.73 -20.21 8.18
N GLU A 157 -11.09 -21.06 7.38
CA GLU A 157 -10.05 -21.97 7.89
C GLU A 157 -8.84 -21.20 8.44
N LEU A 158 -8.43 -20.13 7.78
CA LEU A 158 -7.36 -19.25 8.25
C LEU A 158 -7.76 -18.55 9.54
N VAL A 159 -8.96 -17.97 9.59
CA VAL A 159 -9.48 -17.27 10.76
C VAL A 159 -9.61 -18.22 11.95
N ASP A 160 -10.11 -19.43 11.75
CA ASP A 160 -10.23 -20.45 12.80
C ASP A 160 -8.87 -20.88 13.34
N SER A 161 -7.81 -20.81 12.53
CA SER A 161 -6.44 -21.10 12.98
C SER A 161 -5.90 -20.10 14.01
N TRP A 162 -6.41 -18.88 14.02
CA TRP A 162 -6.01 -17.83 14.96
C TRP A 162 -6.65 -18.00 16.35
N ILE A 163 -7.78 -18.72 16.41
CA ILE A 163 -8.53 -18.88 17.67
C ILE A 163 -7.72 -19.76 18.64
N PRO A 164 -7.36 -19.26 19.83
CA PRO A 164 -6.62 -20.05 20.80
C PRO A 164 -7.41 -21.31 21.20
N ARG A 165 -6.78 -22.46 21.06
CA ARG A 165 -7.36 -23.71 21.54
C ARG A 165 -7.26 -23.73 23.07
N LYS A 166 -8.32 -24.19 23.74
CA LYS A 166 -8.36 -24.36 25.20
C LYS A 166 -7.41 -25.46 25.67
#